data_80d1ca91b9dd2fe481317c4b6e7a8980
#
_entry.id   80d1ca91b9dd2fe481317c4b6e7a8980
#
_cell.length_a   1.000
_cell.length_b   1.000
_cell.length_c   1.000
_cell.angle_alpha   90.00
_cell.angle_beta   90.00
_cell.angle_gamma   90.00
#
_symmetry.space_group_name_H-M   'P 1'
#
loop_
_entity.id
_entity.type
_entity.pdbx_description
1 polymer ?
#
loop_
_entity_poly.entity_id
_entity_poly.type
_entity_poly.pdbx_seq_one_letter_code
_entity_poly.pdbx_strand_id
1 'polypeptide(L)'
;EAVEKLVEDIKTGRVELLKNVETFEDESHQLNRTAEHAVMMLLLRQQPVADDLHALTSSLAIFRNLVRIAIQATECHKLWIQLPKEDRKYPLLEKQGGLVVEMAKTLQIGVETRSVDVLRKITEQDDLVDEVFLEVKEKIVTDIQEKTINASVAVDLLLMGKYFEKMG
;
A
#
# COMPACT_ATOMS: atom_id res chain seq x y z
N GLU A 1 -5.53 7.21 -0.32
CA GLU A 1 -6.17 7.60 -1.60
C GLU A 1 -5.74 6.69 -2.77
N ALA A 2 -4.42 6.53 -3.09
CA ALA A 2 -3.98 5.66 -4.19
C ALA A 2 -4.43 4.22 -4.00
N VAL A 3 -4.19 3.63 -2.82
CA VAL A 3 -4.61 2.27 -2.49
C VAL A 3 -6.13 2.13 -2.50
N GLU A 4 -6.88 3.10 -2.00
CA GLU A 4 -8.35 3.08 -2.02
C GLU A 4 -8.90 3.06 -3.45
N LYS A 5 -8.34 3.88 -4.34
CA LYS A 5 -8.73 3.90 -5.76
C LYS A 5 -8.40 2.58 -6.46
N LEU A 6 -7.23 2.02 -6.17
CA LEU A 6 -6.83 0.71 -6.69
C LEU A 6 -7.79 -0.40 -6.22
N VAL A 7 -8.12 -0.44 -4.94
CA VAL A 7 -9.04 -1.43 -4.37
C VAL A 7 -10.45 -1.30 -4.97
N GLU A 8 -10.92 -0.09 -5.20
CA GLU A 8 -12.21 0.13 -5.86
C GLU A 8 -12.19 -0.29 -7.34
N ASP A 9 -11.07 -0.09 -8.07
CA ASP A 9 -10.89 -0.62 -9.42
C ASP A 9 -10.90 -2.15 -9.41
N ILE A 10 -10.20 -2.81 -8.47
CA ILE A 10 -10.20 -4.27 -8.32
C ILE A 10 -11.61 -4.78 -8.03
N LYS A 11 -12.33 -4.18 -7.11
CA LYS A 11 -13.69 -4.53 -6.72
C LYS A 11 -14.69 -4.44 -7.88
N THR A 12 -14.56 -3.40 -8.70
CA THR A 12 -15.48 -3.13 -9.81
C THR A 12 -15.04 -3.75 -11.13
N GLY A 13 -13.84 -4.32 -11.21
CA GLY A 13 -13.23 -4.80 -12.46
C GLY A 13 -12.85 -3.68 -13.43
N ARG A 14 -12.81 -2.43 -12.95
CA ARG A 14 -12.50 -1.24 -13.77
C ARG A 14 -11.02 -0.90 -13.70
N VAL A 15 -10.61 0.10 -14.49
CA VAL A 15 -9.22 0.60 -14.57
C VAL A 15 -9.19 2.13 -14.60
N GLU A 16 -10.25 2.77 -14.11
CA GLU A 16 -10.50 4.17 -14.40
C GLU A 16 -10.13 5.14 -13.27
N LEU A 17 -10.09 4.66 -12.03
CA LEU A 17 -9.94 5.54 -10.88
C LEU A 17 -8.51 6.00 -10.63
N LEU A 18 -7.53 5.20 -11.02
CA LEU A 18 -6.12 5.53 -10.89
C LEU A 18 -5.48 5.94 -12.24
N LYS A 19 -6.14 6.79 -13.01
CA LYS A 19 -5.76 7.15 -14.40
C LYS A 19 -4.39 7.83 -14.55
N ASN A 20 -3.87 8.47 -13.52
CA ASN A 20 -2.62 9.24 -13.58
C ASN A 20 -1.58 8.68 -12.61
N VAL A 21 -1.24 7.40 -12.79
CA VAL A 21 -0.32 6.67 -11.92
C VAL A 21 1.04 7.36 -11.80
N GLU A 22 1.59 7.82 -12.92
CA GLU A 22 2.87 8.54 -12.96
C GLU A 22 2.80 9.84 -12.17
N THR A 23 1.68 10.59 -12.25
CA THR A 23 1.48 11.80 -11.48
C THR A 23 1.46 11.52 -9.98
N PHE A 24 0.85 10.42 -9.55
CA PHE A 24 0.83 10.02 -8.14
C PHE A 24 2.22 9.70 -7.60
N GLU A 25 3.03 9.04 -8.40
CA GLU A 25 4.41 8.70 -8.04
C GLU A 25 5.25 9.98 -7.89
N ASP A 26 5.19 10.88 -8.88
CA ASP A 26 5.88 12.15 -8.88
C ASP A 26 5.46 13.07 -7.72
N GLU A 27 4.16 13.18 -7.47
CA GLU A 27 3.62 13.95 -6.34
C GLU A 27 4.08 13.38 -5.00
N SER A 28 4.09 12.05 -4.84
CA SER A 28 4.57 11.38 -3.63
C SER A 28 6.05 11.66 -3.38
N HIS A 29 6.89 11.59 -4.42
CA HIS A 29 8.30 11.95 -4.34
C HIS A 29 8.52 13.43 -4.02
N GLN A 30 7.72 14.32 -4.59
CA GLN A 30 7.81 15.76 -4.32
C GLN A 30 7.41 16.08 -2.88
N LEU A 31 6.32 15.49 -2.38
CA LEU A 31 5.89 15.65 -0.99
C LEU A 31 6.96 15.14 -0.02
N ASN A 32 7.57 13.99 -0.29
CA ASN A 32 8.66 13.45 0.53
C ASN A 32 9.85 14.41 0.58
N ARG A 33 10.31 14.89 -0.57
CA ARG A 33 11.43 15.88 -0.62
C ARG A 33 11.11 17.15 0.16
N THR A 34 9.88 17.64 0.07
CA THR A 34 9.43 18.82 0.82
C THR A 34 9.44 18.55 2.31
N ALA A 35 8.95 17.40 2.74
CA ALA A 35 8.94 16.99 4.13
C ALA A 35 10.37 16.78 4.69
N GLU A 36 11.24 16.10 3.96
CA GLU A 36 12.64 15.91 4.32
C GLU A 36 13.38 17.25 4.46
N HIS A 37 13.16 18.19 3.54
CA HIS A 37 13.74 19.53 3.62
C HIS A 37 13.21 20.28 4.84
N ALA A 38 11.91 20.23 5.12
CA ALA A 38 11.34 20.88 6.31
C ALA A 38 11.93 20.33 7.61
N VAL A 39 12.04 19.01 7.75
CA VAL A 39 12.68 18.36 8.91
C VAL A 39 14.14 18.78 9.04
N MET A 40 14.90 18.78 7.94
CA MET A 40 16.29 19.18 7.93
C MET A 40 16.46 20.65 8.38
N MET A 41 15.58 21.54 7.92
CA MET A 41 15.60 22.96 8.33
C MET A 41 15.26 23.13 9.80
N LEU A 42 14.36 22.33 10.38
CA LEU A 42 14.07 22.32 11.80
C LEU A 42 15.27 21.85 12.62
N LEU A 43 15.93 20.76 12.19
CA LEU A 43 17.13 20.25 12.85
C LEU A 43 18.26 21.30 12.89
N LEU A 44 18.48 22.00 11.78
CA LEU A 44 19.54 23.01 11.67
C LEU A 44 19.25 24.29 12.47
N ARG A 45 17.99 24.74 12.49
CA ARG A 45 17.62 26.03 13.11
C ARG A 45 17.31 25.93 14.58
N GLN A 46 16.67 24.83 15.01
CA GLN A 46 16.16 24.70 16.38
C GLN A 46 17.01 23.80 17.26
N GLN A 47 17.92 23.01 16.67
CA GLN A 47 18.77 22.04 17.38
C GLN A 47 17.97 21.22 18.41
N PRO A 48 16.88 20.55 17.97
CA PRO A 48 15.99 19.82 18.86
C PRO A 48 16.74 18.70 19.59
N VAL A 49 16.34 18.42 20.82
CA VAL A 49 16.95 17.38 21.67
C VAL A 49 15.88 16.41 22.15
N ALA A 50 16.33 15.23 22.57
CA ALA A 50 15.48 14.19 23.15
C ALA A 50 14.23 13.91 22.32
N ASP A 51 13.04 14.12 22.88
CA ASP A 51 11.76 13.74 22.29
C ASP A 51 11.47 14.45 20.97
N ASP A 52 11.85 15.72 20.83
CA ASP A 52 11.68 16.48 19.59
C ASP A 52 12.56 15.92 18.47
N LEU A 53 13.80 15.57 18.76
CA LEU A 53 14.71 14.93 17.80
C LEU A 53 14.17 13.56 17.37
N HIS A 54 13.69 12.76 18.34
CA HIS A 54 13.09 11.46 18.06
C HIS A 54 11.85 11.60 17.19
N ALA A 55 10.97 12.55 17.48
CA ALA A 55 9.76 12.79 16.68
C ALA A 55 10.10 13.16 15.22
N LEU A 56 11.07 14.05 15.01
CA LEU A 56 11.50 14.47 13.67
C LEU A 56 12.13 13.32 12.87
N THR A 57 13.00 12.54 13.50
CA THR A 57 13.65 11.39 12.82
C THR A 57 12.65 10.27 12.52
N SER A 58 11.70 10.01 13.41
CA SER A 58 10.61 9.05 13.16
C SER A 58 9.70 9.51 12.03
N SER A 59 9.40 10.81 11.93
CA SER A 59 8.61 11.37 10.84
C SER A 59 9.25 11.13 9.47
N LEU A 60 10.59 11.20 9.35
CA LEU A 60 11.30 10.89 8.11
C LEU A 60 11.12 9.44 7.69
N ALA A 61 11.11 8.50 8.64
CA ALA A 61 10.87 7.09 8.35
C ALA A 61 9.43 6.87 7.85
N ILE A 62 8.46 7.52 8.49
CA ILE A 62 7.04 7.45 8.07
C ILE A 62 6.88 7.99 6.65
N PHE A 63 7.42 9.16 6.33
CA PHE A 63 7.32 9.74 4.97
C PHE A 63 7.89 8.82 3.90
N ARG A 64 9.06 8.22 4.12
CA ARG A 64 9.67 7.25 3.19
C ARG A 64 8.79 6.02 2.98
N ASN A 65 8.18 5.49 4.05
CA ASN A 65 7.28 4.34 3.93
C ASN A 65 5.99 4.71 3.19
N LEU A 66 5.42 5.89 3.41
CA LEU A 66 4.24 6.36 2.67
C LEU A 66 4.51 6.48 1.16
N VAL A 67 5.71 6.95 0.77
CA VAL A 67 6.13 6.97 -0.65
C VAL A 67 6.23 5.55 -1.20
N ARG A 68 6.81 4.61 -0.45
CA ARG A 68 6.89 3.20 -0.88
C ARG A 68 5.51 2.60 -1.10
N ILE A 69 4.55 2.86 -0.20
CA ILE A 69 3.16 2.41 -0.37
C ILE A 69 2.55 3.01 -1.65
N ALA A 70 2.77 4.29 -1.92
CA ALA A 70 2.28 4.93 -3.14
C ALA A 70 2.86 4.26 -4.40
N ILE A 71 4.18 4.02 -4.44
CA ILE A 71 4.84 3.33 -5.56
C ILE A 71 4.29 1.91 -5.73
N GLN A 72 4.15 1.15 -4.65
CA GLN A 72 3.60 -0.20 -4.71
C GLN A 72 2.16 -0.22 -5.21
N ALA A 73 1.34 0.76 -4.82
CA ALA A 73 -0.03 0.89 -5.34
C ALA A 73 -0.04 1.19 -6.85
N THR A 74 0.90 2.02 -7.33
CA THR A 74 1.03 2.31 -8.77
C THR A 74 1.51 1.09 -9.55
N GLU A 75 2.45 0.31 -9.03
CA GLU A 75 2.90 -0.94 -9.65
C GLU A 75 1.78 -1.99 -9.68
N CYS A 76 1.01 -2.15 -8.60
CA CYS A 76 -0.20 -2.98 -8.61
C CYS A 76 -1.18 -2.57 -9.71
N HIS A 77 -1.41 -1.26 -9.86
CA HIS A 77 -2.32 -0.77 -10.90
C HIS A 77 -1.80 -1.06 -12.31
N LYS A 78 -0.50 -0.90 -12.56
CA LYS A 78 0.12 -1.25 -13.85
C LYS A 78 -0.10 -2.72 -14.19
N LEU A 79 0.02 -3.63 -13.22
CA LEU A 79 -0.31 -5.05 -13.41
C LEU A 79 -1.80 -5.25 -13.66
N TRP A 80 -2.66 -4.60 -12.87
CA TRP A 80 -4.11 -4.71 -13.00
C TRP A 80 -4.64 -4.33 -14.38
N ILE A 81 -4.14 -3.26 -14.98
CA ILE A 81 -4.56 -2.82 -16.33
C ILE A 81 -4.10 -3.77 -17.44
N GLN A 82 -3.05 -4.56 -17.20
CA GLN A 82 -2.54 -5.54 -18.17
C GLN A 82 -3.35 -6.84 -18.16
N LEU A 83 -4.07 -7.14 -17.08
CA LEU A 83 -4.89 -8.33 -17.00
C LEU A 83 -6.02 -8.31 -18.07
N PRO A 84 -6.35 -9.46 -18.68
CA PRO A 84 -7.56 -9.62 -19.47
C PRO A 84 -8.80 -9.22 -18.66
N LYS A 85 -9.82 -8.67 -19.31
CA LYS A 85 -11.04 -8.20 -18.60
C LYS A 85 -11.75 -9.32 -17.85
N GLU A 86 -11.74 -10.52 -18.39
CA GLU A 86 -12.30 -11.75 -17.81
C GLU A 86 -11.62 -12.13 -16.49
N ASP A 87 -10.32 -11.82 -16.35
CA ASP A 87 -9.51 -12.15 -15.18
C ASP A 87 -9.50 -11.03 -14.12
N ARG A 88 -10.10 -9.87 -14.42
CA ARG A 88 -10.22 -8.72 -13.50
C ARG A 88 -11.32 -8.90 -12.45
N LYS A 89 -11.35 -10.06 -11.82
CA LYS A 89 -12.27 -10.37 -10.72
C LYS A 89 -11.61 -11.34 -9.76
N TYR A 90 -10.88 -10.79 -8.80
CA TYR A 90 -10.14 -11.60 -7.84
C TYR A 90 -10.45 -11.15 -6.40
N PRO A 91 -11.51 -11.75 -5.76
CA PRO A 91 -12.02 -11.31 -4.46
C PRO A 91 -10.98 -11.31 -3.34
N LEU A 92 -9.98 -12.20 -3.39
CA LEU A 92 -8.92 -12.26 -2.39
C LEU A 92 -7.99 -11.02 -2.46
N LEU A 93 -7.73 -10.49 -3.66
CA LEU A 93 -6.97 -9.24 -3.79
C LEU A 93 -7.79 -8.03 -3.32
N GLU A 94 -9.12 -8.02 -3.55
CA GLU A 94 -10.01 -7.01 -2.97
C GLU A 94 -9.98 -7.05 -1.44
N LYS A 95 -10.09 -8.27 -0.84
CA LYS A 95 -9.99 -8.48 0.61
C LYS A 95 -8.66 -7.97 1.16
N GLN A 96 -7.56 -8.38 0.55
CA GLN A 96 -6.21 -8.01 0.99
C GLN A 96 -5.98 -6.49 0.89
N GLY A 97 -6.31 -5.88 -0.25
CA GLY A 97 -6.21 -4.44 -0.44
C GLY A 97 -7.11 -3.65 0.52
N GLY A 98 -8.30 -4.17 0.83
CA GLY A 98 -9.20 -3.59 1.83
C GLY A 98 -8.56 -3.51 3.21
N LEU A 99 -7.87 -4.57 3.66
CA LEU A 99 -7.12 -4.58 4.92
C LEU A 99 -6.00 -3.52 4.93
N VAL A 100 -5.26 -3.37 3.84
CA VAL A 100 -4.22 -2.32 3.71
C VAL A 100 -4.83 -0.92 3.82
N VAL A 101 -6.01 -0.69 3.23
CA VAL A 101 -6.74 0.59 3.38
C VAL A 101 -7.15 0.83 4.84
N GLU A 102 -7.61 -0.19 5.54
CA GLU A 102 -7.96 -0.09 6.96
C GLU A 102 -6.73 0.22 7.82
N MET A 103 -5.58 -0.44 7.57
CA MET A 103 -4.31 -0.14 8.24
C MET A 103 -3.88 1.31 8.04
N ALA A 104 -3.97 1.83 6.80
CA ALA A 104 -3.65 3.23 6.51
C ALA A 104 -4.54 4.21 7.28
N LYS A 105 -5.84 3.91 7.43
CA LYS A 105 -6.77 4.70 8.25
C LYS A 105 -6.45 4.61 9.74
N THR A 106 -6.10 3.41 10.22
CA THR A 106 -5.67 3.21 11.62
C THR A 106 -4.40 4.01 11.91
N LEU A 107 -3.42 4.00 10.99
CA LEU A 107 -2.20 4.81 11.10
C LEU A 107 -2.53 6.29 11.17
N GLN A 108 -3.39 6.79 10.28
CA GLN A 108 -3.79 8.20 10.29
C GLN A 108 -4.40 8.59 11.64
N ILE A 109 -5.38 7.84 12.13
CA ILE A 109 -6.03 8.09 13.42
C ILE A 109 -5.02 8.03 14.56
N GLY A 110 -4.16 7.03 14.57
CA GLY A 110 -3.13 6.86 15.62
C GLY A 110 -2.16 8.03 15.69
N VAL A 111 -1.73 8.53 14.53
CA VAL A 111 -0.84 9.71 14.45
C VAL A 111 -1.57 10.99 14.85
N GLU A 112 -2.78 11.24 14.35
CA GLU A 112 -3.57 12.43 14.67
C GLU A 112 -3.94 12.50 16.15
N THR A 113 -4.30 11.37 16.76
CA THR A 113 -4.67 11.28 18.17
C THR A 113 -3.49 11.04 19.10
N ARG A 114 -2.28 10.81 18.56
CA ARG A 114 -1.08 10.40 19.30
C ARG A 114 -1.32 9.19 20.21
N SER A 115 -2.15 8.25 19.75
CA SER A 115 -2.56 7.07 20.51
C SER A 115 -1.72 5.86 20.17
N VAL A 116 -0.85 5.45 21.09
CA VAL A 116 -0.04 4.22 20.95
C VAL A 116 -0.92 2.98 20.89
N ASP A 117 -2.04 2.95 21.60
CA ASP A 117 -2.95 1.79 21.59
C ASP A 117 -3.66 1.63 20.24
N VAL A 118 -3.95 2.73 19.55
CA VAL A 118 -4.46 2.66 18.16
C VAL A 118 -3.38 2.15 17.22
N LEU A 119 -2.14 2.64 17.35
CA LEU A 119 -1.03 2.21 16.50
C LEU A 119 -0.65 0.74 16.68
N ARG A 120 -0.81 0.17 17.90
CA ARG A 120 -0.56 -1.26 18.14
C ARG A 120 -1.49 -2.19 17.35
N LYS A 121 -2.70 -1.74 17.04
CA LYS A 121 -3.65 -2.52 16.22
C LYS A 121 -3.15 -2.77 14.80
N ILE A 122 -2.23 -1.94 14.30
CA ILE A 122 -1.64 -2.10 12.97
C ILE A 122 -0.89 -3.43 12.88
N THR A 123 -0.19 -3.86 13.94
CA THR A 123 0.51 -5.15 13.95
C THR A 123 -0.46 -6.33 13.80
N GLU A 124 -1.63 -6.27 14.45
CA GLU A 124 -2.66 -7.30 14.31
C GLU A 124 -3.29 -7.29 12.91
N GLN A 125 -3.43 -6.09 12.32
CA GLN A 125 -3.93 -5.94 10.94
C GLN A 125 -2.91 -6.44 9.90
N ASP A 126 -1.61 -6.27 10.15
CA ASP A 126 -0.53 -6.78 9.31
C ASP A 126 -0.57 -8.31 9.23
N ASP A 127 -0.71 -9.00 10.37
CA ASP A 127 -0.87 -10.46 10.43
C ASP A 127 -2.03 -10.93 9.53
N LEU A 128 -3.15 -10.18 9.50
CA LEU A 128 -4.29 -10.51 8.63
C LEU A 128 -3.98 -10.30 7.13
N VAL A 129 -3.19 -9.29 6.79
CA VAL A 129 -2.76 -9.07 5.38
C VAL A 129 -1.88 -10.23 4.93
N ASP A 130 -0.98 -10.71 5.79
CA ASP A 130 -0.11 -11.85 5.54
C ASP A 130 -0.90 -13.15 5.37
N GLU A 131 -1.88 -13.41 6.23
CA GLU A 131 -2.77 -14.57 6.12
C GLU A 131 -3.49 -14.59 4.77
N VAL A 132 -4.08 -13.44 4.37
CA VAL A 132 -4.78 -13.34 3.08
C VAL A 132 -3.81 -13.51 1.91
N PHE A 133 -2.55 -13.08 2.02
CA PHE A 133 -1.55 -13.36 0.99
C PHE A 133 -1.30 -14.86 0.80
N LEU A 134 -1.30 -15.64 1.88
CA LEU A 134 -1.20 -17.11 1.78
C LEU A 134 -2.44 -17.69 1.07
N GLU A 135 -3.65 -17.21 1.38
CA GLU A 135 -4.88 -17.60 0.68
C GLU A 135 -4.78 -17.28 -0.84
N VAL A 136 -4.26 -16.10 -1.19
CA VAL A 136 -4.03 -15.69 -2.61
C VAL A 136 -3.09 -16.67 -3.31
N LYS A 137 -1.97 -17.03 -2.68
CA LYS A 137 -1.01 -18.02 -3.23
C LYS A 137 -1.66 -19.37 -3.48
N GLU A 138 -2.37 -19.91 -2.50
CA GLU A 138 -3.02 -21.21 -2.60
C GLU A 138 -4.08 -21.22 -3.71
N LYS A 139 -4.88 -20.14 -3.79
CA LYS A 139 -5.88 -19.99 -4.85
C LYS A 139 -5.25 -19.95 -6.24
N ILE A 140 -4.17 -19.19 -6.42
CA ILE A 140 -3.46 -19.10 -7.71
C ILE A 140 -2.89 -20.46 -8.11
N VAL A 141 -2.31 -21.23 -7.18
CA VAL A 141 -1.83 -22.59 -7.47
C VAL A 141 -2.97 -23.49 -7.93
N THR A 142 -4.12 -23.44 -7.26
CA THR A 142 -5.32 -24.18 -7.65
C THR A 142 -5.80 -23.77 -9.04
N ASP A 143 -5.89 -22.46 -9.31
CA ASP A 143 -6.33 -21.95 -10.62
C ASP A 143 -5.42 -22.37 -11.77
N ILE A 144 -4.10 -22.45 -11.53
CA ILE A 144 -3.14 -22.99 -12.50
C ILE A 144 -3.40 -24.48 -12.75
N GLN A 145 -3.60 -25.27 -11.69
CA GLN A 145 -3.85 -26.71 -11.79
C GLN A 145 -5.15 -27.01 -12.52
N GLU A 146 -6.20 -26.24 -12.26
CA GLU A 146 -7.51 -26.33 -12.90
C GLU A 146 -7.53 -25.70 -14.30
N LYS A 147 -6.44 -25.04 -14.72
CA LYS A 147 -6.31 -24.31 -15.99
C LYS A 147 -7.37 -23.22 -16.19
N THR A 148 -7.82 -22.60 -15.09
CA THR A 148 -8.77 -21.49 -15.12
C THR A 148 -8.10 -20.16 -15.44
N ILE A 149 -6.80 -20.03 -15.12
CA ILE A 149 -5.96 -18.88 -15.49
C ILE A 149 -4.69 -19.35 -16.22
N ASN A 150 -4.12 -18.50 -17.07
CA ASN A 150 -2.83 -18.76 -17.68
C ASN A 150 -1.66 -18.33 -16.77
N ALA A 151 -0.45 -18.80 -17.08
CA ALA A 151 0.74 -18.54 -16.25
C ALA A 151 1.09 -17.05 -16.14
N SER A 152 0.84 -16.24 -17.17
CA SER A 152 1.12 -14.80 -17.13
C SER A 152 0.20 -14.11 -16.14
N VAL A 153 -1.11 -14.37 -16.22
CA VAL A 153 -2.11 -13.84 -15.29
C VAL A 153 -1.80 -14.28 -13.85
N ALA A 154 -1.41 -15.55 -13.66
CA ALA A 154 -1.03 -16.08 -12.36
C ALA A 154 0.14 -15.31 -11.73
N VAL A 155 1.16 -14.98 -12.52
CA VAL A 155 2.33 -14.21 -12.06
C VAL A 155 1.91 -12.79 -11.68
N ASP A 156 1.09 -12.12 -12.50
CA ASP A 156 0.64 -10.76 -12.23
C ASP A 156 -0.21 -10.68 -10.95
N LEU A 157 -1.17 -11.62 -10.77
CA LEU A 157 -1.98 -11.71 -9.55
C LEU A 157 -1.13 -11.98 -8.30
N LEU A 158 -0.12 -12.87 -8.41
CA LEU A 158 0.78 -13.17 -7.29
C LEU A 158 1.63 -11.94 -6.92
N LEU A 159 2.13 -11.20 -7.90
CA LEU A 159 2.89 -9.97 -7.68
C LEU A 159 2.03 -8.89 -7.02
N MET A 160 0.77 -8.74 -7.46
CA MET A 160 -0.17 -7.80 -6.82
C MET A 160 -0.42 -8.16 -5.35
N GLY A 161 -0.67 -9.44 -5.05
CA GLY A 161 -0.79 -9.92 -3.67
C GLY A 161 0.47 -9.65 -2.84
N LYS A 162 1.66 -9.83 -3.45
CA LYS A 162 2.93 -9.52 -2.78
C LYS A 162 3.16 -8.02 -2.57
N TYR A 163 2.66 -7.17 -3.47
CA TYR A 163 2.71 -5.72 -3.24
C TYR A 163 1.79 -5.29 -2.09
N PHE A 164 0.57 -5.85 -2.00
CA PHE A 164 -0.31 -5.58 -0.86
C PHE A 164 0.30 -6.04 0.46
N GLU A 165 0.91 -7.22 0.52
CA GLU A 165 1.63 -7.70 1.72
C GLU A 165 2.76 -6.74 2.11
N LYS A 166 3.49 -6.18 1.16
CA LYS A 166 4.57 -5.23 1.44
C LYS A 166 4.10 -3.82 1.81
N MET A 167 2.86 -3.49 1.57
CA MET A 167 2.26 -2.23 2.03
C MET A 167 1.84 -2.30 3.51
N GLY A 168 1.50 -3.51 4.01
CA GLY A 168 1.32 -3.78 5.44
C GLY A 168 2.62 -3.65 6.20
#